data_23f9d44fa38b104b35cc70e453549867
#
_entry.id   23f9d44fa38b104b35cc70e453549867
#
_cell.length_a   1.000
_cell.length_b   1.000
_cell.length_c   1.000
_cell.angle_alpha   90.00
_cell.angle_beta   90.00
_cell.angle_gamma   90.00
#
_symmetry.space_group_name_H-M   'P 1'
#
loop_
_entity.id
_entity.type
_entity.pdbx_description
1 polymer ?
#
loop_
_entity_poly.entity_id
_entity_poly.type
_entity_poly.pdbx_seq_one_letter_code
_entity_poly.pdbx_strand_id
1 'polypeptide(L)'
;MNDTRMLGRLARLHYENGLTHQEIAKLYDLSRVKVTRMLAEARQRGIVEITVHTDERPFAEVEQRLLETYGLRGVWISPPGSADAGSLPGLDLAGAEALARLLPRARRVAIGFSQAVSDSVNALGALSVEGLEVYPAAGGRAGRANGSNPQELVTRISQEIGRAHV
;
A
#
# COMPACT_ATOMS: atom_id res chain seq x y z
N MET A 1 -15.01 -8.18 -26.45
CA MET A 1 -14.76 -6.92 -25.73
C MET A 1 -15.70 -6.63 -24.54
N ASN A 2 -16.59 -7.58 -24.22
CA ASN A 2 -17.59 -7.42 -23.14
C ASN A 2 -17.22 -8.11 -21.82
N ASP A 3 -16.13 -8.88 -21.80
CA ASP A 3 -15.84 -9.79 -20.69
C ASP A 3 -15.30 -9.05 -19.45
N THR A 4 -14.34 -8.16 -19.60
CA THR A 4 -13.72 -7.42 -18.48
C THR A 4 -14.70 -6.50 -17.74
N ARG A 5 -15.61 -5.84 -18.45
CA ARG A 5 -16.65 -5.01 -17.84
C ARG A 5 -17.64 -5.84 -17.02
N MET A 6 -17.99 -7.02 -17.52
CA MET A 6 -18.89 -7.93 -16.81
C MET A 6 -18.23 -8.49 -15.56
N LEU A 7 -16.97 -8.93 -15.65
CA LEU A 7 -16.18 -9.38 -14.50
C LEU A 7 -16.09 -8.30 -13.42
N GLY A 8 -15.78 -7.04 -13.77
CA GLY A 8 -15.72 -5.92 -12.83
C GLY A 8 -17.09 -5.62 -12.20
N ARG A 9 -18.19 -5.72 -12.95
CA ARG A 9 -19.53 -5.48 -12.43
C ARG A 9 -19.96 -6.55 -11.42
N LEU A 10 -19.72 -7.82 -11.73
CA LEU A 10 -20.01 -8.93 -10.79
C LEU A 10 -19.14 -8.84 -9.53
N ALA A 11 -17.87 -8.48 -9.70
CA ALA A 11 -16.93 -8.28 -8.62
C ALA A 11 -17.41 -7.18 -7.65
N ARG A 12 -17.81 -6.02 -8.18
CA ARG A 12 -18.35 -4.92 -7.37
C ARG A 12 -19.58 -5.34 -6.58
N LEU A 13 -20.53 -6.05 -7.22
CA LEU A 13 -21.72 -6.54 -6.53
C LEU A 13 -21.38 -7.49 -5.38
N HIS A 14 -20.37 -8.33 -5.56
CA HIS A 14 -19.98 -9.28 -4.52
C HIS A 14 -19.15 -8.63 -3.42
N TYR A 15 -18.05 -7.94 -3.76
CA TYR A 15 -17.07 -7.46 -2.79
C TYR A 15 -17.43 -6.12 -2.14
N GLU A 16 -18.09 -5.20 -2.87
CA GLU A 16 -18.48 -3.90 -2.34
C GLU A 16 -19.93 -3.90 -1.81
N ASN A 17 -20.85 -4.55 -2.54
CA ASN A 17 -22.26 -4.53 -2.18
C ASN A 17 -22.72 -5.76 -1.35
N GLY A 18 -21.84 -6.74 -1.11
CA GLY A 18 -22.10 -7.90 -0.25
C GLY A 18 -23.09 -8.93 -0.82
N LEU A 19 -23.43 -8.88 -2.11
CA LEU A 19 -24.33 -9.83 -2.73
C LEU A 19 -23.71 -11.23 -2.77
N THR A 20 -24.53 -12.23 -2.46
CA THR A 20 -24.14 -13.64 -2.60
C THR A 20 -24.04 -14.05 -4.08
N HIS A 21 -23.29 -15.10 -4.37
CA HIS A 21 -23.22 -15.66 -5.73
C HIS A 21 -24.59 -16.03 -6.29
N GLN A 22 -25.53 -16.41 -5.42
CA GLN A 22 -26.88 -16.81 -5.81
C GLN A 22 -27.76 -15.62 -6.18
N GLU A 23 -27.64 -14.50 -5.46
CA GLU A 23 -28.34 -13.26 -5.78
C GLU A 23 -27.82 -12.65 -7.08
N ILE A 24 -26.51 -12.66 -7.28
CA ILE A 24 -25.88 -12.22 -8.53
C ILE A 24 -26.33 -13.11 -9.70
N ALA A 25 -26.37 -14.43 -9.49
CA ALA A 25 -26.84 -15.37 -10.50
C ALA A 25 -28.28 -15.08 -10.95
N LYS A 26 -29.18 -14.82 -10.01
CA LYS A 26 -30.57 -14.42 -10.30
C LYS A 26 -30.65 -13.09 -11.03
N LEU A 27 -29.87 -12.10 -10.60
CA LEU A 27 -29.86 -10.74 -11.16
C LEU A 27 -29.42 -10.70 -12.63
N TYR A 28 -28.53 -11.59 -13.02
CA TYR A 28 -27.93 -11.63 -14.36
C TYR A 28 -28.35 -12.83 -15.21
N ASP A 29 -29.32 -13.59 -14.75
CA ASP A 29 -29.77 -14.84 -15.40
C ASP A 29 -28.62 -15.79 -15.72
N LEU A 30 -27.73 -15.99 -14.71
CA LEU A 30 -26.57 -16.87 -14.77
C LEU A 30 -26.72 -18.04 -13.80
N SER A 31 -25.95 -19.11 -14.03
CA SER A 31 -25.81 -20.15 -13.02
C SER A 31 -24.87 -19.69 -11.90
N ARG A 32 -25.11 -20.12 -10.66
CA ARG A 32 -24.21 -19.87 -9.51
C ARG A 32 -22.76 -20.28 -9.80
N VAL A 33 -22.59 -21.44 -10.48
CA VAL A 33 -21.28 -21.95 -10.87
C VAL A 33 -20.57 -20.98 -11.83
N LYS A 34 -21.32 -20.40 -12.79
CA LYS A 34 -20.79 -19.42 -13.72
C LYS A 34 -20.33 -18.14 -13.00
N VAL A 35 -21.12 -17.64 -12.05
CA VAL A 35 -20.76 -16.48 -11.23
C VAL A 35 -19.49 -16.76 -10.41
N THR A 36 -19.39 -17.92 -9.76
CA THR A 36 -18.18 -18.32 -9.01
C THR A 36 -16.94 -18.33 -9.89
N ARG A 37 -17.05 -18.91 -11.11
CA ARG A 37 -15.94 -18.94 -12.07
C ARG A 37 -15.54 -17.55 -12.56
N MET A 38 -16.50 -16.69 -12.83
CA MET A 38 -16.24 -15.32 -13.26
C MET A 38 -15.60 -14.47 -12.16
N LEU A 39 -15.97 -14.64 -10.91
CA LEU A 39 -15.32 -13.96 -9.78
C LEU A 39 -13.88 -14.47 -9.57
N ALA A 40 -13.65 -15.76 -9.74
CA ALA A 40 -12.29 -16.32 -9.72
C ALA A 40 -11.42 -15.76 -10.87
N GLU A 41 -11.98 -15.65 -12.07
CA GLU A 41 -11.31 -15.04 -13.22
C GLU A 41 -11.02 -13.55 -13.00
N ALA A 42 -11.93 -12.80 -12.37
CA ALA A 42 -11.71 -11.39 -12.01
C ALA A 42 -10.50 -11.22 -11.08
N ARG A 43 -10.29 -12.13 -10.13
CA ARG A 43 -9.09 -12.15 -9.28
C ARG A 43 -7.82 -12.51 -10.05
N GLN A 44 -7.87 -13.56 -10.87
CA GLN A 44 -6.72 -13.98 -11.68
C GLN A 44 -6.24 -12.91 -12.66
N ARG A 45 -7.16 -12.08 -13.16
CA ARG A 45 -6.87 -10.98 -14.09
C ARG A 45 -6.51 -9.68 -13.39
N GLY A 46 -6.41 -9.65 -12.05
CA GLY A 46 -6.11 -8.42 -11.30
C GLY A 46 -7.22 -7.36 -11.33
N ILE A 47 -8.45 -7.72 -11.77
CA ILE A 47 -9.62 -6.81 -11.72
C ILE A 47 -10.09 -6.61 -10.28
N VAL A 48 -9.80 -7.59 -9.42
CA VAL A 48 -10.04 -7.57 -7.98
C VAL A 48 -8.73 -7.91 -7.29
N GLU A 49 -8.29 -6.98 -6.48
CA GLU A 49 -7.21 -7.19 -5.53
C GLU A 49 -7.81 -7.28 -4.13
N ILE A 50 -7.52 -8.38 -3.43
CA ILE A 50 -7.97 -8.57 -2.04
C ILE A 50 -6.74 -8.44 -1.15
N THR A 51 -6.69 -7.35 -0.40
CA THR A 51 -5.67 -7.17 0.63
C THR A 51 -6.28 -7.57 1.97
N VAL A 52 -5.75 -8.61 2.59
CA VAL A 52 -6.15 -9.04 3.92
C VAL A 52 -5.22 -8.37 4.92
N HIS A 53 -5.73 -7.41 5.66
CA HIS A 53 -5.02 -6.83 6.79
C HIS A 53 -5.26 -7.74 8.00
N THR A 54 -4.32 -8.63 8.27
CA THR A 54 -4.31 -9.39 9.53
C THR A 54 -3.50 -8.61 10.55
N ASP A 55 -4.00 -8.49 11.78
CA ASP A 55 -3.22 -7.98 12.92
C ASP A 55 -2.07 -8.93 13.30
N GLU A 56 -2.04 -10.12 12.71
CA GLU A 56 -0.97 -11.08 12.86
C GLU A 56 0.29 -10.54 12.16
N ARG A 57 1.36 -10.39 12.96
CA ARG A 57 2.71 -10.10 12.46
C ARG A 57 3.40 -11.43 12.16
N PRO A 58 3.34 -11.92 10.92
CA PRO A 58 3.85 -13.24 10.58
C PRO A 58 5.36 -13.37 10.81
N PHE A 59 6.06 -12.24 10.96
CA PHE A 59 7.51 -12.19 11.15
C PHE A 59 7.93 -11.66 12.52
N ALA A 60 7.02 -11.55 13.50
CA ALA A 60 7.30 -10.97 14.81
C ALA A 60 8.50 -11.64 15.51
N GLU A 61 8.63 -12.96 15.43
CA GLU A 61 9.77 -13.68 16.00
C GLU A 61 11.09 -13.35 15.30
N VAL A 62 11.06 -13.21 13.98
CA VAL A 62 12.26 -12.84 13.19
C VAL A 62 12.63 -11.39 13.45
N GLU A 63 11.65 -10.47 13.51
CA GLU A 63 11.84 -9.08 13.89
C GLU A 63 12.50 -8.98 15.26
N GLN A 64 12.00 -9.72 16.26
CA GLN A 64 12.54 -9.74 17.61
C GLN A 64 14.00 -10.24 17.63
N ARG A 65 14.30 -11.32 16.93
CA ARG A 65 15.68 -11.84 16.81
C ARG A 65 16.63 -10.84 16.17
N LEU A 66 16.20 -10.11 15.15
CA LEU A 66 17.01 -9.07 14.51
C LEU A 66 17.24 -7.88 15.45
N LEU A 67 16.20 -7.44 16.16
CA LEU A 67 16.32 -6.40 17.19
C LEU A 67 17.38 -6.75 18.23
N GLU A 68 17.32 -7.97 18.78
CA GLU A 68 18.24 -8.45 19.81
C GLU A 68 19.67 -8.66 19.28
N THR A 69 19.80 -9.29 18.10
CA THR A 69 21.11 -9.62 17.53
C THR A 69 21.90 -8.39 17.12
N TYR A 70 21.24 -7.39 16.57
CA TYR A 70 21.89 -6.21 16.00
C TYR A 70 21.69 -4.93 16.80
N GLY A 71 20.99 -4.98 17.93
CA GLY A 71 20.71 -3.81 18.76
C GLY A 71 19.88 -2.74 18.04
N LEU A 72 18.99 -3.15 17.14
CA LEU A 72 18.16 -2.25 16.33
C LEU A 72 17.04 -1.67 17.18
N ARG A 73 16.55 -0.46 16.84
CA ARG A 73 15.42 0.18 17.52
C ARG A 73 14.06 -0.20 16.92
N GLY A 74 14.06 -0.73 15.71
CA GLY A 74 12.86 -1.16 15.01
C GLY A 74 13.23 -1.99 13.80
N VAL A 75 12.41 -2.98 13.51
CA VAL A 75 12.50 -3.84 12.33
C VAL A 75 11.09 -4.03 11.81
N TRP A 76 10.91 -3.94 10.52
CA TRP A 76 9.64 -4.20 9.84
C TRP A 76 9.93 -5.10 8.65
N ILE A 77 9.34 -6.29 8.66
CA ILE A 77 9.54 -7.30 7.61
C ILE A 77 8.27 -7.41 6.78
N SER A 78 8.42 -7.28 5.48
CA SER A 78 7.35 -7.56 4.54
C SER A 78 7.39 -9.00 4.05
N PRO A 79 6.24 -9.65 3.78
CA PRO A 79 6.22 -10.92 3.09
C PRO A 79 6.84 -10.78 1.69
N PRO A 80 7.46 -11.85 1.16
CA PRO A 80 7.92 -11.84 -0.22
C PRO A 80 6.73 -11.66 -1.15
N GLY A 81 6.76 -10.63 -1.98
CA GLY A 81 5.73 -10.41 -2.98
C GLY A 81 6.06 -11.10 -4.31
N SER A 82 5.09 -11.20 -5.19
CA SER A 82 5.33 -11.63 -6.57
C SER A 82 6.14 -10.56 -7.30
N ALA A 83 7.31 -10.95 -7.78
CA ALA A 83 8.28 -10.06 -8.40
C ALA A 83 7.88 -9.68 -9.84
N ASP A 84 6.80 -8.95 -10.02
CA ASP A 84 6.50 -8.31 -11.30
C ASP A 84 6.81 -6.81 -11.21
N ALA A 85 7.75 -6.40 -12.06
CA ALA A 85 8.06 -5.02 -12.42
C ALA A 85 8.63 -4.10 -11.32
N GLY A 86 9.84 -4.38 -10.79
CA GLY A 86 10.69 -3.33 -10.20
C GLY A 86 10.26 -2.74 -8.85
N SER A 87 9.13 -3.12 -8.33
CA SER A 87 8.65 -2.86 -6.98
C SER A 87 8.88 -4.11 -6.13
N LEU A 88 9.22 -3.94 -4.86
CA LEU A 88 9.28 -5.03 -3.89
C LEU A 88 7.91 -5.08 -3.18
N PRO A 89 6.99 -5.98 -3.62
CA PRO A 89 5.64 -6.01 -3.08
C PRO A 89 5.65 -6.25 -1.57
N GLY A 90 4.87 -5.46 -0.84
CA GLY A 90 4.80 -5.50 0.62
C GLY A 90 5.82 -4.61 1.33
N LEU A 91 6.91 -4.19 0.67
CA LEU A 91 7.88 -3.26 1.26
C LEU A 91 7.27 -1.87 1.49
N ASP A 92 6.35 -1.46 0.63
CA ASP A 92 5.55 -0.25 0.76
C ASP A 92 4.73 -0.24 2.05
N LEU A 93 4.06 -1.36 2.37
CA LEU A 93 3.28 -1.52 3.61
C LEU A 93 4.18 -1.56 4.85
N ALA A 94 5.29 -2.31 4.83
CA ALA A 94 6.25 -2.34 5.92
C ALA A 94 6.87 -0.95 6.15
N GLY A 95 7.19 -0.24 5.09
CA GLY A 95 7.70 1.14 5.15
C GLY A 95 6.63 2.12 5.68
N ALA A 96 5.39 1.99 5.28
CA ALA A 96 4.28 2.79 5.79
C ALA A 96 4.06 2.56 7.30
N GLU A 97 4.11 1.31 7.76
CA GLU A 97 4.03 0.98 9.19
C GLU A 97 5.21 1.59 9.97
N ALA A 98 6.42 1.49 9.43
CA ALA A 98 7.60 2.14 10.02
C ALA A 98 7.42 3.65 10.14
N LEU A 99 6.96 4.32 9.08
CA LEU A 99 6.69 5.74 9.07
C LEU A 99 5.59 6.11 10.08
N ALA A 100 4.49 5.39 10.12
CA ALA A 100 3.39 5.61 11.06
C ALA A 100 3.84 5.54 12.53
N ARG A 101 4.83 4.71 12.84
CA ARG A 101 5.39 4.58 14.18
C ARG A 101 6.46 5.59 14.54
N LEU A 102 7.26 6.00 13.55
CA LEU A 102 8.43 6.86 13.77
C LEU A 102 8.06 8.34 13.68
N LEU A 103 7.21 8.75 12.74
CA LEU A 103 6.86 10.15 12.51
C LEU A 103 6.25 10.84 13.73
N PRO A 104 5.32 10.23 14.50
CA PRO A 104 4.76 10.86 15.70
C PRO A 104 5.78 11.15 16.80
N ARG A 105 6.94 10.52 16.75
CA ARG A 105 8.03 10.68 17.74
C ARG A 105 9.12 11.64 17.27
N ALA A 106 9.03 12.09 16.03
CA ALA A 106 10.00 12.98 15.43
C ALA A 106 9.49 14.43 15.45
N ARG A 107 10.41 15.37 15.55
CA ARG A 107 10.15 16.80 15.31
C ARG A 107 10.65 17.23 13.94
N ARG A 108 11.71 16.60 13.46
CA ARG A 108 12.32 16.85 12.16
C ARG A 108 12.67 15.55 11.50
N VAL A 109 12.35 15.45 10.23
CA VAL A 109 12.62 14.27 9.40
C VAL A 109 13.24 14.72 8.09
N ALA A 110 14.39 14.13 7.75
CA ALA A 110 14.96 14.27 6.42
C ALA A 110 14.62 13.02 5.62
N ILE A 111 14.00 13.20 4.46
CA ILE A 111 13.56 12.10 3.59
C ILE A 111 14.47 11.98 2.40
N GLY A 112 15.05 10.78 2.26
CA GLY A 112 15.80 10.36 1.08
C GLY A 112 14.86 10.03 -0.07
N PHE A 113 15.45 9.92 -1.25
CA PHE A 113 14.74 9.71 -2.48
C PHE A 113 14.97 8.30 -3.02
N SER A 114 13.91 7.48 -3.06
CA SER A 114 13.88 6.18 -3.72
C SER A 114 12.45 5.79 -4.05
N GLN A 115 12.27 4.85 -4.97
CA GLN A 115 10.94 4.30 -5.29
C GLN A 115 10.31 3.69 -4.03
N ALA A 116 11.05 2.90 -3.26
CA ALA A 116 10.57 2.28 -2.03
C ALA A 116 10.04 3.31 -1.00
N VAL A 117 10.74 4.44 -0.82
CA VAL A 117 10.27 5.52 0.06
C VAL A 117 9.01 6.17 -0.49
N SER A 118 8.95 6.41 -1.81
CA SER A 118 7.75 6.97 -2.45
C SER A 118 6.54 6.05 -2.28
N ASP A 119 6.72 4.75 -2.49
CA ASP A 119 5.66 3.76 -2.35
C ASP A 119 5.20 3.63 -0.89
N SER A 120 6.14 3.67 0.07
CA SER A 120 5.83 3.67 1.51
C SER A 120 5.02 4.91 1.93
N VAL A 121 5.35 6.08 1.38
CA VAL A 121 4.57 7.30 1.63
C VAL A 121 3.18 7.21 1.04
N ASN A 122 3.04 6.67 -0.18
CA ASN A 122 1.73 6.47 -0.79
C ASN A 122 0.84 5.49 -0.01
N ALA A 123 1.45 4.50 0.63
CA ALA A 123 0.76 3.50 1.45
C ALA A 123 0.48 3.97 2.89
N LEU A 124 1.06 5.10 3.32
CA LEU A 124 0.97 5.55 4.71
C LEU A 124 -0.46 5.91 5.14
N GLY A 125 -1.31 6.37 4.22
CA GLY A 125 -2.63 6.88 4.56
C GLY A 125 -2.58 8.17 5.38
N ALA A 126 -3.74 8.65 5.82
CA ALA A 126 -3.85 9.88 6.59
C ALA A 126 -3.25 9.71 8.01
N LEU A 127 -2.20 10.46 8.31
CA LEU A 127 -1.55 10.50 9.62
C LEU A 127 -1.45 11.95 10.08
N SER A 128 -2.00 12.29 11.25
CA SER A 128 -1.90 13.64 11.80
C SER A 128 -0.74 13.72 12.80
N VAL A 129 0.28 14.52 12.49
CA VAL A 129 1.42 14.79 13.38
C VAL A 129 1.65 16.29 13.46
N GLU A 130 1.28 16.88 14.60
CA GLU A 130 1.45 18.32 14.79
C GLU A 130 2.92 18.71 14.94
N GLY A 131 3.33 19.78 14.25
CA GLY A 131 4.67 20.38 14.38
C GLY A 131 5.82 19.54 13.80
N LEU A 132 5.52 18.54 12.95
CA LEU A 132 6.55 17.82 12.23
C LEU A 132 7.09 18.66 11.07
N GLU A 133 8.41 18.84 11.04
CA GLU A 133 9.13 19.49 9.96
C GLU A 133 9.75 18.43 9.04
N VAL A 134 9.45 18.48 7.75
CA VAL A 134 9.95 17.51 6.75
C VAL A 134 10.85 18.20 5.75
N TYR A 135 12.03 17.64 5.54
CA TYR A 135 13.05 18.17 4.65
C TYR A 135 13.50 17.14 3.63
N PRO A 136 13.87 17.53 2.40
CA PRO A 136 14.54 16.63 1.49
C PRO A 136 15.97 16.37 2.02
N ALA A 137 16.37 15.10 2.11
CA ALA A 137 17.72 14.72 2.55
C ALA A 137 18.82 15.05 1.50
N ALA A 138 18.43 15.27 0.24
CA ALA A 138 19.32 15.66 -0.84
C ALA A 138 18.61 16.67 -1.76
N GLY A 139 19.39 17.57 -2.36
CA GLY A 139 18.88 18.55 -3.33
C GLY A 139 18.34 17.85 -4.59
N GLY A 140 17.22 18.36 -5.12
CA GLY A 140 16.65 17.90 -6.39
C GLY A 140 17.51 18.34 -7.57
N ARG A 141 17.68 17.45 -8.55
CA ARG A 141 18.22 17.83 -9.87
C ARG A 141 17.07 18.32 -10.73
N ALA A 142 17.13 19.57 -11.18
CA ALA A 142 16.23 20.06 -12.22
C ALA A 142 16.46 19.26 -13.51
N GLY A 143 15.43 18.63 -14.08
CA GLY A 143 15.47 18.18 -15.46
C GLY A 143 15.22 16.71 -15.79
N ARG A 144 14.66 15.88 -14.91
CA ARG A 144 14.15 14.56 -15.31
C ARG A 144 12.79 14.28 -14.69
N ALA A 145 11.78 14.29 -15.55
CA ALA A 145 10.38 13.91 -15.26
C ALA A 145 10.25 12.38 -15.18
N ASN A 146 10.92 11.73 -14.23
CA ASN A 146 10.62 10.36 -13.87
C ASN A 146 10.19 10.35 -12.41
N GLY A 147 8.95 10.75 -12.17
CA GLY A 147 8.08 10.31 -11.07
C GLY A 147 8.52 10.50 -9.63
N SER A 148 9.69 11.08 -9.35
CA SER A 148 10.23 11.04 -8.01
C SER A 148 11.16 12.23 -7.75
N ASN A 149 10.57 13.42 -7.62
CA ASN A 149 11.28 14.61 -7.15
C ASN A 149 11.27 14.63 -5.62
N PRO A 150 12.41 14.82 -4.91
CA PRO A 150 12.44 14.95 -3.44
C PRO A 150 11.48 15.99 -2.90
N GLN A 151 11.29 17.11 -3.59
CA GLN A 151 10.38 18.18 -3.26
C GLN A 151 8.91 17.74 -3.32
N GLU A 152 8.56 16.96 -4.34
CA GLU A 152 7.21 16.42 -4.51
C GLU A 152 6.87 15.39 -3.42
N LEU A 153 7.84 14.59 -3.01
CA LEU A 153 7.70 13.64 -1.91
C LEU A 153 7.49 14.37 -0.58
N VAL A 154 8.25 15.42 -0.29
CA VAL A 154 8.07 16.27 0.90
C VAL A 154 6.69 16.91 0.89
N THR A 155 6.24 17.46 -0.24
CA THR A 155 4.90 18.07 -0.37
C THR A 155 3.80 17.05 -0.11
N ARG A 156 3.95 15.83 -0.63
CA ARG A 156 2.98 14.74 -0.46
C ARG A 156 2.88 14.31 1.00
N ILE A 157 4.02 14.09 1.65
CA ILE A 157 4.07 13.78 3.10
C ILE A 157 3.40 14.89 3.89
N SER A 158 3.66 16.16 3.56
CA SER A 158 3.03 17.30 4.23
C SER A 158 1.51 17.31 4.07
N GLN A 159 0.99 16.83 2.95
CA GLN A 159 -0.45 16.69 2.70
C GLN A 159 -1.07 15.54 3.49
N GLU A 160 -0.39 14.38 3.56
CA GLU A 160 -0.86 13.18 4.28
C GLU A 160 -0.76 13.35 5.80
N ILE A 161 0.25 14.07 6.30
CA ILE A 161 0.51 14.24 7.74
C ILE A 161 -0.26 15.44 8.34
N GLY A 162 -0.95 16.26 7.54
CA GLY A 162 -1.73 17.40 8.01
C GLY A 162 -0.86 18.50 8.66
N ARG A 163 -0.49 19.54 7.88
CA ARG A 163 0.32 20.71 8.27
C ARG A 163 1.74 20.40 8.76
N ALA A 164 2.56 19.85 7.89
CA ALA A 164 4.00 20.02 8.02
C ALA A 164 4.38 21.41 7.47
N HIS A 165 5.18 22.16 8.21
CA HIS A 165 5.82 23.35 7.67
C HIS A 165 6.96 22.93 6.75
N VAL A 166 6.90 23.39 5.49
CA VAL A 166 7.96 23.25 4.50
C VAL A 166 8.94 24.41 4.68
#